data_a2e5d66b13a7d6cc67d16e43a4558b3e
#
_entry.id   a2e5d66b13a7d6cc67d16e43a4558b3e
#
_cell.length_a   1.000
_cell.length_b   1.000
_cell.length_c   1.000
_cell.angle_alpha   90.00
_cell.angle_beta   90.00
_cell.angle_gamma   90.00
#
_symmetry.space_group_name_H-M   'P 1'
#
loop_
_entity.id
_entity.type
_entity.pdbx_description
1 polymer ?
#
loop_
_entity_poly.entity_id
_entity_poly.type
_entity_poly.pdbx_seq_one_letter_code
_entity_poly.pdbx_strand_id
1 'polypeptide(L)'
;MRTRNRYLALLALDKTPEYEIEHILAGTFPICGFEYFRVLNDDDFASGGDPVKLGLVASLNRPGGNVTGVAFVIAELGAKQLGLLHELQPGAVRIAVLVDPKWPFSERFVSEVRAAASAVGQQVEVLNVSTGREIDTAFAGLVRNPVDALLVGPSPLANNRRVQLVTLATYHRVLAIYFLREFAEVGGLMSYGTSIAEANRLTGIYVGRILKGAKVPDLPVMQSTKFEFVINLNTAKAFDLTLPPGLLAIADEVIE
;
A
#
# COMPACT_ATOMS: atom_id res chain seq x y z
N MET A 1 -9.23 2.51 21.80
CA MET A 1 -8.42 2.95 20.65
C MET A 1 -9.09 4.02 19.76
N ARG A 2 -10.30 4.46 20.05
CA ARG A 2 -11.04 5.51 19.30
C ARG A 2 -10.73 6.96 19.70
N THR A 3 -9.96 7.19 20.75
CA THR A 3 -9.80 8.52 21.36
C THR A 3 -8.56 9.31 20.87
N ARG A 4 -7.56 8.65 20.30
CA ARG A 4 -6.33 9.33 19.86
C ARG A 4 -6.50 10.13 18.55
N ASN A 5 -7.33 9.65 17.63
CA ASN A 5 -7.59 10.35 16.35
C ASN A 5 -8.50 11.59 16.49
N ARG A 6 -9.31 11.66 17.56
CA ARG A 6 -10.13 12.85 17.84
C ARG A 6 -9.30 14.07 18.28
N TYR A 7 -8.16 13.85 18.91
CA TYR A 7 -7.33 14.98 19.40
C TYR A 7 -6.56 15.70 18.28
N LEU A 8 -6.13 15.02 17.25
CA LEU A 8 -5.46 15.64 16.10
C LEU A 8 -6.44 16.46 15.23
N ALA A 9 -7.67 15.98 15.07
CA ALA A 9 -8.73 16.72 14.40
C ALA A 9 -9.19 17.95 15.21
N LEU A 10 -9.28 17.86 16.53
CA LEU A 10 -9.75 18.96 17.40
C LEU A 10 -8.78 20.14 17.49
N LEU A 11 -7.48 19.94 17.35
CA LEU A 11 -6.50 21.03 17.37
C LEU A 11 -6.51 21.89 16.11
N ALA A 12 -7.07 21.38 15.01
CA ALA A 12 -7.23 22.11 13.75
C ALA A 12 -8.56 22.89 13.65
N LEU A 13 -9.53 22.61 14.52
CA LEU A 13 -10.92 23.06 14.42
C LEU A 13 -11.21 24.45 15.00
N ASP A 14 -10.24 25.11 15.64
CA ASP A 14 -10.48 26.37 16.36
C ASP A 14 -10.74 27.59 15.44
N LYS A 15 -10.71 27.43 14.11
CA LYS A 15 -10.94 28.51 13.12
C LYS A 15 -11.84 28.14 11.95
N THR A 16 -12.51 26.98 11.98
CA THR A 16 -13.28 26.48 10.85
C THR A 16 -14.78 26.67 11.03
N PRO A 17 -15.54 27.10 10.01
CA PRO A 17 -17.00 27.16 10.07
C PRO A 17 -17.61 25.77 10.36
N GLU A 18 -18.63 25.70 11.21
CA GLU A 18 -19.25 24.45 11.67
C GLU A 18 -19.70 23.50 10.53
N TYR A 19 -20.15 24.04 9.39
CA TYR A 19 -20.58 23.23 8.24
C TYR A 19 -19.43 22.49 7.54
N GLU A 20 -18.18 23.01 7.60
CA GLU A 20 -17.01 22.32 7.06
C GLU A 20 -16.54 21.19 7.98
N ILE A 21 -16.77 21.35 9.29
CA ILE A 21 -16.50 20.32 10.31
C ILE A 21 -17.39 19.10 10.10
N GLU A 22 -18.69 19.30 9.82
CA GLU A 22 -19.61 18.20 9.54
C GLU A 22 -19.25 17.45 8.26
N HIS A 23 -18.78 18.13 7.20
CA HIS A 23 -18.31 17.49 5.98
C HIS A 23 -17.00 16.70 6.20
N ILE A 24 -16.11 17.17 7.06
CA ILE A 24 -14.87 16.48 7.44
C ILE A 24 -15.17 15.28 8.35
N LEU A 25 -16.16 15.39 9.25
CA LEU A 25 -16.57 14.32 10.15
C LEU A 25 -17.55 13.34 9.51
N ALA A 26 -18.37 13.78 8.56
CA ALA A 26 -19.29 12.94 7.78
C ALA A 26 -18.61 12.25 6.59
N GLY A 27 -17.49 12.78 6.11
CA GLY A 27 -16.58 12.04 5.27
C GLY A 27 -16.00 10.90 6.07
N THR A 28 -16.69 9.78 6.09
CA THR A 28 -16.11 8.49 6.41
C THR A 28 -15.03 8.23 5.38
N PHE A 29 -13.86 8.81 5.65
CA PHE A 29 -12.65 8.41 4.96
C PHE A 29 -12.31 7.03 5.52
N PRO A 30 -12.41 5.96 4.73
CA PRO A 30 -11.84 4.70 5.12
C PRO A 30 -10.34 4.97 5.30
N ILE A 31 -9.84 4.78 6.51
CA ILE A 31 -8.42 4.86 6.84
C ILE A 31 -7.78 3.64 6.18
N CYS A 32 -7.52 3.75 4.91
CA CYS A 32 -6.91 2.75 4.07
C CYS A 32 -5.93 3.41 3.14
N GLY A 33 -4.71 3.59 3.62
CA GLY A 33 -3.49 3.60 2.82
C GLY A 33 -3.34 4.60 1.67
N PHE A 34 -4.37 5.35 1.28
CA PHE A 34 -4.38 6.13 0.06
C PHE A 34 -5.14 7.45 0.17
N GLU A 35 -5.25 8.03 1.36
CA GLU A 35 -6.07 9.21 1.56
C GLU A 35 -5.28 10.46 1.87
N TYR A 36 -5.85 11.58 1.43
CA TYR A 36 -5.35 12.91 1.65
C TYR A 36 -5.66 13.35 3.07
N PHE A 37 -4.65 13.74 3.84
CA PHE A 37 -4.86 14.55 5.03
C PHE A 37 -4.97 16.01 4.59
N ARG A 38 -6.11 16.65 4.86
CA ARG A 38 -6.28 18.09 4.73
C ARG A 38 -6.09 18.75 6.09
N VAL A 39 -5.15 19.68 6.18
CA VAL A 39 -5.15 20.68 7.23
C VAL A 39 -5.90 21.88 6.67
N LEU A 40 -6.95 22.31 7.36
CA LEU A 40 -7.90 23.31 6.90
C LEU A 40 -7.22 24.60 6.46
N ASN A 41 -7.49 25.04 5.21
CA ASN A 41 -6.92 26.18 4.48
C ASN A 41 -5.47 26.04 3.98
N ASP A 42 -4.70 25.08 4.47
CA ASP A 42 -3.38 24.73 3.95
C ASP A 42 -3.35 23.21 3.84
N ASP A 43 -3.37 22.65 2.63
CA ASP A 43 -3.52 21.22 2.41
C ASP A 43 -2.18 20.49 2.53
N ASP A 44 -2.06 19.59 3.51
CA ASP A 44 -1.01 18.59 3.61
C ASP A 44 -1.56 17.22 3.19
N PHE A 45 -0.81 16.43 2.46
CA PHE A 45 -1.27 15.13 1.96
C PHE A 45 -0.27 14.01 2.24
N ALA A 46 -0.80 12.79 2.34
CA ALA A 46 -0.05 11.54 2.20
C ALA A 46 -0.66 10.75 1.04
N SER A 47 0.07 10.55 -0.03
CA SER A 47 -0.46 9.95 -1.26
C SER A 47 0.47 8.90 -1.83
N GLY A 48 -0.08 7.75 -2.20
CA GLY A 48 0.60 6.69 -2.96
C GLY A 48 0.63 6.92 -4.47
N GLY A 49 0.06 8.04 -4.95
CA GLY A 49 0.11 8.47 -6.34
C GLY A 49 1.12 9.60 -6.57
N ASP A 50 1.42 9.88 -7.84
CA ASP A 50 2.24 11.01 -8.24
C ASP A 50 1.43 12.32 -8.08
N PRO A 51 1.74 13.18 -7.10
CA PRO A 51 0.93 14.36 -6.80
C PRO A 51 0.97 15.41 -7.92
N VAL A 52 2.00 15.42 -8.78
CA VAL A 52 2.07 16.28 -9.95
C VAL A 52 1.11 15.81 -11.03
N LYS A 53 1.09 14.49 -11.31
CA LYS A 53 0.14 13.91 -12.28
C LYS A 53 -1.31 13.99 -11.81
N LEU A 54 -1.53 13.95 -10.50
CA LEU A 54 -2.86 14.15 -9.90
C LEU A 54 -3.30 15.63 -9.90
N GLY A 55 -2.42 16.55 -10.29
CA GLY A 55 -2.72 17.98 -10.31
C GLY A 55 -2.79 18.64 -8.93
N LEU A 56 -2.28 17.97 -7.89
CA LEU A 56 -2.28 18.49 -6.52
C LEU A 56 -1.24 19.58 -6.32
N VAL A 57 -0.09 19.44 -6.97
CA VAL A 57 1.05 20.36 -6.89
C VAL A 57 1.65 20.59 -8.27
N ALA A 58 2.24 21.77 -8.48
CA ALA A 58 2.89 22.10 -9.75
C ALA A 58 4.21 21.31 -9.94
N SER A 59 4.96 21.10 -8.86
CA SER A 59 6.15 20.24 -8.82
C SER A 59 6.45 19.83 -7.37
N LEU A 60 7.27 18.78 -7.21
CA LEU A 60 7.62 18.28 -5.86
C LEU A 60 8.43 19.31 -5.06
N ASN A 61 9.37 20.01 -5.72
CA ASN A 61 10.23 20.99 -5.04
C ASN A 61 9.56 22.33 -4.78
N ARG A 62 8.54 22.67 -5.57
CA ARG A 62 7.78 23.93 -5.47
C ARG A 62 6.30 23.61 -5.71
N PRO A 63 5.55 23.28 -4.66
CA PRO A 63 4.12 22.96 -4.79
C PRO A 63 3.31 24.04 -5.50
N GLY A 64 3.65 25.32 -5.26
CA GLY A 64 3.12 26.47 -6.00
C GLY A 64 1.73 26.93 -5.56
N GLY A 65 1.06 26.19 -4.70
CA GLY A 65 -0.28 26.47 -4.19
C GLY A 65 -0.34 26.37 -2.67
N ASN A 66 -1.54 26.08 -2.17
CA ASN A 66 -1.81 25.85 -0.75
C ASN A 66 -1.77 24.37 -0.36
N VAL A 67 -1.14 23.52 -1.18
CA VAL A 67 -1.07 22.06 -0.98
C VAL A 67 0.38 21.61 -0.94
N THR A 68 0.74 20.84 0.08
CA THR A 68 2.01 20.12 0.20
C THR A 68 1.78 18.76 0.88
N GLY A 69 2.81 17.97 1.10
CA GLY A 69 2.65 16.72 1.84
C GLY A 69 3.74 15.68 1.58
N VAL A 70 3.36 14.42 1.76
CA VAL A 70 4.24 13.26 1.61
C VAL A 70 3.73 12.36 0.49
N ALA A 71 4.54 12.19 -0.55
CA ALA A 71 4.31 11.19 -1.58
C ALA A 71 5.06 9.90 -1.23
N PHE A 72 4.44 8.74 -1.46
CA PHE A 72 5.09 7.45 -1.32
C PHE A 72 4.89 6.61 -2.56
N VAL A 73 5.91 5.84 -2.90
CA VAL A 73 5.92 5.02 -4.10
C VAL A 73 5.19 3.72 -3.81
N ILE A 74 4.10 3.44 -4.50
CA ILE A 74 3.37 2.18 -4.35
C ILE A 74 3.28 1.43 -5.68
N ALA A 75 2.89 2.11 -6.75
CA ALA A 75 2.70 1.47 -8.04
C ALA A 75 4.00 0.92 -8.66
N GLU A 76 5.15 1.46 -8.27
CA GLU A 76 6.47 1.11 -8.81
C GLU A 76 7.15 -0.05 -8.07
N LEU A 77 6.47 -0.66 -7.08
CA LEU A 77 7.05 -1.75 -6.29
C LEU A 77 6.78 -3.14 -6.86
N GLY A 78 5.92 -3.25 -7.87
CA GLY A 78 5.52 -4.53 -8.44
C GLY A 78 6.68 -5.39 -8.94
N ALA A 79 7.66 -4.78 -9.60
CA ALA A 79 8.85 -5.47 -10.08
C ALA A 79 9.70 -6.03 -8.93
N LYS A 80 9.88 -5.26 -7.83
CA LYS A 80 10.63 -5.72 -6.66
C LYS A 80 9.88 -6.82 -5.92
N GLN A 81 8.56 -6.68 -5.76
CA GLN A 81 7.72 -7.71 -5.16
C GLN A 81 7.80 -9.03 -5.95
N LEU A 82 7.75 -8.96 -7.28
CA LEU A 82 7.93 -10.13 -8.13
C LEU A 82 9.32 -10.75 -7.97
N GLY A 83 10.37 -9.93 -7.88
CA GLY A 83 11.73 -10.40 -7.61
C GLY A 83 11.85 -11.17 -6.30
N LEU A 84 11.22 -10.68 -5.24
CA LEU A 84 11.18 -11.37 -3.94
C LEU A 84 10.40 -12.70 -4.02
N LEU A 85 9.29 -12.75 -4.77
CA LEU A 85 8.59 -14.01 -5.06
C LEU A 85 9.48 -15.00 -5.83
N HIS A 86 10.21 -14.51 -6.82
CA HIS A 86 11.14 -15.32 -7.60
C HIS A 86 12.30 -15.85 -6.73
N GLU A 87 12.84 -15.04 -5.83
CA GLU A 87 13.84 -15.48 -4.86
C GLU A 87 13.30 -16.56 -3.91
N LEU A 88 12.02 -16.43 -3.49
CA LEU A 88 11.36 -17.44 -2.66
C LEU A 88 11.12 -18.73 -3.43
N GLN A 89 10.65 -18.63 -4.67
CA GLN A 89 10.24 -19.76 -5.52
C GLN A 89 10.85 -19.63 -6.92
N PRO A 90 12.14 -19.97 -7.10
CA PRO A 90 12.83 -19.78 -8.40
C PRO A 90 12.22 -20.59 -9.54
N GLY A 91 11.51 -21.70 -9.22
CA GLY A 91 10.81 -22.52 -10.21
C GLY A 91 9.41 -22.02 -10.58
N ALA A 92 8.94 -20.91 -10.01
CA ALA A 92 7.62 -20.37 -10.33
C ALA A 92 7.58 -19.87 -11.79
N VAL A 93 6.57 -20.33 -12.53
CA VAL A 93 6.33 -19.96 -13.93
C VAL A 93 5.06 -19.14 -14.05
N ARG A 94 4.01 -19.49 -13.31
CA ARG A 94 2.69 -18.86 -13.39
C ARG A 94 2.42 -18.00 -12.18
N ILE A 95 2.38 -16.70 -12.38
CA ILE A 95 2.14 -15.71 -11.32
C ILE A 95 0.76 -15.08 -11.53
N ALA A 96 -0.13 -15.20 -10.54
CA ALA A 96 -1.36 -14.41 -10.52
C ALA A 96 -1.07 -13.01 -9.96
N VAL A 97 -1.70 -12.00 -10.53
CA VAL A 97 -1.65 -10.61 -10.05
C VAL A 97 -3.08 -10.14 -9.81
N LEU A 98 -3.46 -10.00 -8.53
CA LEU A 98 -4.78 -9.57 -8.13
C LEU A 98 -4.80 -8.04 -8.00
N VAL A 99 -5.67 -7.37 -8.74
CA VAL A 99 -5.79 -5.90 -8.76
C VAL A 99 -7.25 -5.46 -8.76
N ASP A 100 -7.50 -4.26 -8.22
CA ASP A 100 -8.76 -3.57 -8.41
C ASP A 100 -8.67 -2.64 -9.63
N PRO A 101 -9.36 -2.92 -10.74
CA PRO A 101 -9.30 -2.08 -11.94
C PRO A 101 -9.86 -0.67 -11.73
N LYS A 102 -10.57 -0.42 -10.64
CA LYS A 102 -11.06 0.92 -10.28
C LYS A 102 -9.96 1.79 -9.65
N TRP A 103 -8.87 1.19 -9.19
CA TRP A 103 -7.76 1.96 -8.68
C TRP A 103 -6.94 2.55 -9.85
N PRO A 104 -6.72 3.87 -9.88
CA PRO A 104 -6.16 4.57 -11.06
C PRO A 104 -4.77 4.10 -11.49
N PHE A 105 -4.02 3.45 -10.61
CA PHE A 105 -2.64 3.02 -10.87
C PHE A 105 -2.52 1.52 -11.18
N SER A 106 -3.64 0.79 -11.23
CA SER A 106 -3.64 -0.68 -11.45
C SER A 106 -3.02 -1.08 -12.78
N GLU A 107 -3.32 -0.37 -13.87
CA GLU A 107 -2.75 -0.66 -15.18
C GLU A 107 -1.23 -0.49 -15.19
N ARG A 108 -0.72 0.59 -14.57
CA ARG A 108 0.72 0.82 -14.46
C ARG A 108 1.38 -0.29 -13.63
N PHE A 109 0.80 -0.63 -12.48
CA PHE A 109 1.29 -1.71 -11.64
C PHE A 109 1.38 -3.04 -12.38
N VAL A 110 0.31 -3.43 -13.09
CA VAL A 110 0.27 -4.65 -13.91
C VAL A 110 1.32 -4.60 -15.02
N SER A 111 1.48 -3.46 -15.68
CA SER A 111 2.48 -3.28 -16.76
C SER A 111 3.90 -3.50 -16.24
N GLU A 112 4.25 -2.96 -15.07
CA GLU A 112 5.56 -3.14 -14.44
C GLU A 112 5.81 -4.59 -14.02
N VAL A 113 4.80 -5.24 -13.41
CA VAL A 113 4.91 -6.67 -13.06
C VAL A 113 5.09 -7.54 -14.31
N ARG A 114 4.34 -7.27 -15.39
CA ARG A 114 4.49 -8.02 -16.64
C ARG A 114 5.86 -7.85 -17.27
N ALA A 115 6.40 -6.62 -17.26
CA ALA A 115 7.74 -6.36 -17.78
C ALA A 115 8.81 -7.13 -16.98
N ALA A 116 8.71 -7.12 -15.64
CA ALA A 116 9.62 -7.86 -14.79
C ALA A 116 9.48 -9.38 -14.95
N ALA A 117 8.25 -9.90 -15.05
CA ALA A 117 7.96 -11.32 -15.26
C ALA A 117 8.53 -11.83 -16.59
N SER A 118 8.37 -11.05 -17.65
CA SER A 118 8.91 -11.38 -18.98
C SER A 118 10.42 -11.51 -18.96
N ALA A 119 11.11 -10.67 -18.20
CA ALA A 119 12.57 -10.70 -18.09
C ALA A 119 13.12 -11.99 -17.45
N VAL A 120 12.30 -12.69 -16.66
CA VAL A 120 12.65 -13.96 -15.98
C VAL A 120 11.85 -15.15 -16.50
N GLY A 121 11.16 -15.01 -17.63
CA GLY A 121 10.43 -16.09 -18.27
C GLY A 121 9.13 -16.52 -17.57
N GLN A 122 8.58 -15.68 -16.69
CA GLN A 122 7.34 -15.93 -15.97
C GLN A 122 6.12 -15.43 -16.75
N GLN A 123 4.98 -16.11 -16.56
CA GLN A 123 3.68 -15.75 -17.14
C GLN A 123 2.81 -15.07 -16.09
N VAL A 124 2.16 -13.98 -16.47
CA VAL A 124 1.30 -13.19 -15.58
C VAL A 124 -0.17 -13.37 -15.95
N GLU A 125 -0.95 -13.91 -15.05
CA GLU A 125 -2.41 -13.95 -15.07
C GLU A 125 -2.98 -12.82 -14.21
N VAL A 126 -3.79 -11.92 -14.80
CA VAL A 126 -4.37 -10.78 -14.06
C VAL A 126 -5.76 -11.15 -13.58
N LEU A 127 -5.97 -11.03 -12.27
CA LEU A 127 -7.24 -11.25 -11.59
C LEU A 127 -7.83 -9.89 -11.21
N ASN A 128 -8.82 -9.44 -11.98
CA ASN A 128 -9.54 -8.20 -11.70
C ASN A 128 -10.62 -8.43 -10.65
N VAL A 129 -10.56 -7.70 -9.54
CA VAL A 129 -11.53 -7.77 -8.44
C VAL A 129 -11.88 -6.38 -7.94
N SER A 130 -13.17 -6.08 -7.78
CA SER A 130 -13.67 -4.80 -7.25
C SER A 130 -14.60 -4.99 -6.05
N THR A 131 -14.84 -6.24 -5.64
CA THR A 131 -15.71 -6.60 -4.51
C THR A 131 -15.15 -7.81 -3.75
N GLY A 132 -15.58 -7.97 -2.48
CA GLY A 132 -15.21 -9.16 -1.69
C GLY A 132 -15.69 -10.47 -2.33
N ARG A 133 -16.85 -10.48 -3.00
CA ARG A 133 -17.37 -11.67 -3.71
C ARG A 133 -16.49 -12.04 -4.92
N GLU A 134 -15.97 -11.04 -5.63
CA GLU A 134 -15.05 -11.29 -6.74
C GLU A 134 -13.71 -11.83 -6.25
N ILE A 135 -13.25 -11.44 -5.05
CA ILE A 135 -12.09 -12.04 -4.39
C ILE A 135 -12.33 -13.53 -4.16
N ASP A 136 -13.47 -13.93 -3.58
CA ASP A 136 -13.81 -15.34 -3.35
C ASP A 136 -13.85 -16.11 -4.68
N THR A 137 -14.42 -15.51 -5.72
CA THR A 137 -14.50 -16.12 -7.07
C THR A 137 -13.11 -16.30 -7.68
N ALA A 138 -12.22 -15.30 -7.52
CA ALA A 138 -10.86 -15.37 -8.02
C ALA A 138 -10.09 -16.51 -7.36
N PHE A 139 -10.15 -16.64 -6.03
CA PHE A 139 -9.51 -17.76 -5.33
C PHE A 139 -10.10 -19.13 -5.69
N ALA A 140 -11.43 -19.23 -5.88
CA ALA A 140 -12.05 -20.44 -6.42
C ALA A 140 -11.56 -20.78 -7.84
N GLY A 141 -11.20 -19.77 -8.61
CA GLY A 141 -10.53 -19.92 -9.92
C GLY A 141 -9.12 -20.49 -9.76
N LEU A 142 -8.33 -19.96 -8.83
CA LEU A 142 -6.97 -20.44 -8.56
C LEU A 142 -6.92 -21.90 -8.07
N VAL A 143 -7.95 -22.36 -7.38
CA VAL A 143 -8.05 -23.78 -6.99
C VAL A 143 -8.21 -24.69 -8.20
N ARG A 144 -8.98 -24.27 -9.22
CA ARG A 144 -9.22 -25.05 -10.46
C ARG A 144 -8.05 -24.94 -11.44
N ASN A 145 -7.38 -23.82 -11.45
CA ASN A 145 -6.26 -23.53 -12.32
C ASN A 145 -5.08 -22.95 -11.49
N PRO A 146 -4.33 -23.82 -10.80
CA PRO A 146 -3.32 -23.41 -9.83
C PRO A 146 -2.24 -22.50 -10.44
N VAL A 147 -1.79 -21.54 -9.64
CA VAL A 147 -0.63 -20.69 -9.92
C VAL A 147 0.46 -20.98 -8.90
N ASP A 148 1.70 -20.66 -9.26
CA ASP A 148 2.84 -20.90 -8.38
C ASP A 148 2.94 -19.83 -7.28
N ALA A 149 2.49 -18.60 -7.58
CA ALA A 149 2.46 -17.51 -6.60
C ALA A 149 1.41 -16.44 -6.96
N LEU A 150 1.05 -15.65 -5.94
CA LEU A 150 0.10 -14.54 -6.04
C LEU A 150 0.77 -13.23 -5.60
N LEU A 151 0.66 -12.21 -6.43
CA LEU A 151 1.01 -10.86 -6.10
C LEU A 151 -0.28 -10.04 -5.92
N VAL A 152 -0.50 -9.52 -4.72
CA VAL A 152 -1.66 -8.69 -4.42
C VAL A 152 -1.28 -7.23 -4.64
N GLY A 153 -1.87 -6.63 -5.68
CA GLY A 153 -1.65 -5.24 -6.03
C GLY A 153 -2.31 -4.28 -5.04
N PRO A 154 -1.74 -3.07 -4.93
CA PRO A 154 -2.25 -2.07 -4.02
C PRO A 154 -3.62 -1.57 -4.47
N SER A 155 -4.54 -1.45 -3.51
CA SER A 155 -5.82 -0.77 -3.67
C SER A 155 -6.52 -0.60 -2.31
N PRO A 156 -7.46 0.36 -2.18
CA PRO A 156 -8.32 0.47 -0.99
C PRO A 156 -9.12 -0.81 -0.72
N LEU A 157 -9.61 -1.48 -1.79
CA LEU A 157 -10.31 -2.76 -1.66
C LEU A 157 -9.41 -3.81 -1.02
N ALA A 158 -8.21 -4.02 -1.55
CA ALA A 158 -7.28 -5.04 -1.05
C ALA A 158 -6.94 -4.78 0.42
N ASN A 159 -6.65 -3.53 0.79
CA ASN A 159 -6.36 -3.18 2.17
C ASN A 159 -7.56 -3.40 3.11
N ASN A 160 -8.78 -2.99 2.73
CA ASN A 160 -10.00 -3.23 3.50
C ASN A 160 -10.33 -4.72 3.64
N ARG A 161 -9.94 -5.53 2.67
CA ARG A 161 -10.17 -6.97 2.62
C ARG A 161 -8.93 -7.81 2.95
N ARG A 162 -7.90 -7.21 3.59
CA ARG A 162 -6.63 -7.89 3.86
C ARG A 162 -6.80 -9.21 4.61
N VAL A 163 -7.68 -9.24 5.62
CA VAL A 163 -7.94 -10.48 6.37
C VAL A 163 -8.54 -11.54 5.46
N GLN A 164 -9.51 -11.19 4.60
CA GLN A 164 -10.11 -12.12 3.64
C GLN A 164 -9.05 -12.66 2.66
N LEU A 165 -8.24 -11.78 2.07
CA LEU A 165 -7.18 -12.15 1.12
C LEU A 165 -6.15 -13.08 1.76
N VAL A 166 -5.68 -12.75 2.97
CA VAL A 166 -4.71 -13.56 3.71
C VAL A 166 -5.31 -14.91 4.09
N THR A 167 -6.55 -14.93 4.60
CA THR A 167 -7.24 -16.18 4.97
C THR A 167 -7.39 -17.11 3.78
N LEU A 168 -7.82 -16.58 2.62
CA LEU A 168 -7.99 -17.38 1.40
C LEU A 168 -6.63 -17.88 0.87
N ALA A 169 -5.60 -17.03 0.84
CA ALA A 169 -4.26 -17.42 0.41
C ALA A 169 -3.70 -18.53 1.31
N THR A 170 -3.85 -18.38 2.63
CA THR A 170 -3.38 -19.38 3.60
C THR A 170 -4.18 -20.70 3.49
N TYR A 171 -5.51 -20.62 3.42
CA TYR A 171 -6.37 -21.79 3.31
C TYR A 171 -6.09 -22.61 2.06
N HIS A 172 -5.86 -21.96 0.92
CA HIS A 172 -5.56 -22.60 -0.35
C HIS A 172 -4.05 -22.81 -0.58
N ARG A 173 -3.20 -22.49 0.41
CA ARG A 173 -1.73 -22.62 0.34
C ARG A 173 -1.12 -21.91 -0.87
N VAL A 174 -1.65 -20.72 -1.22
CA VAL A 174 -1.13 -19.89 -2.31
C VAL A 174 -0.01 -18.99 -1.77
N LEU A 175 1.20 -19.14 -2.30
CA LEU A 175 2.34 -18.28 -1.94
C LEU A 175 2.04 -16.84 -2.35
N ALA A 176 1.88 -15.94 -1.39
CA ALA A 176 1.44 -14.58 -1.69
C ALA A 176 2.38 -13.52 -1.11
N ILE A 177 2.62 -12.46 -1.92
CA ILE A 177 3.25 -11.23 -1.48
C ILE A 177 2.26 -10.08 -1.50
N TYR A 178 2.38 -9.19 -0.52
CA TYR A 178 1.49 -8.08 -0.32
C TYR A 178 2.25 -6.75 -0.30
N PHE A 179 1.53 -5.65 -0.44
CA PHE A 179 2.09 -4.30 -0.59
C PHE A 179 2.23 -3.51 0.73
N LEU A 180 1.74 -4.05 1.87
CA LEU A 180 1.82 -3.42 3.19
C LEU A 180 2.11 -4.47 4.26
N ARG A 181 2.87 -4.07 5.31
CA ARG A 181 3.23 -4.91 6.46
C ARG A 181 2.03 -5.50 7.21
N GLU A 182 0.90 -4.76 7.24
CA GLU A 182 -0.32 -5.17 7.93
C GLU A 182 -0.91 -6.48 7.38
N PHE A 183 -0.57 -6.85 6.16
CA PHE A 183 -0.93 -8.17 5.63
C PHE A 183 -0.09 -9.28 6.28
N ALA A 184 1.21 -9.06 6.47
CA ALA A 184 2.07 -10.03 7.17
C ALA A 184 1.68 -10.16 8.65
N GLU A 185 1.31 -9.07 9.30
CA GLU A 185 0.84 -9.03 10.69
C GLU A 185 -0.45 -9.85 10.91
N VAL A 186 -1.34 -9.92 9.92
CA VAL A 186 -2.57 -10.74 10.01
C VAL A 186 -2.39 -12.15 9.43
N GLY A 187 -1.14 -12.59 9.22
CA GLY A 187 -0.79 -13.95 8.80
C GLY A 187 -0.45 -14.13 7.32
N GLY A 188 -0.29 -13.05 6.55
CA GLY A 188 0.24 -13.12 5.18
C GLY A 188 1.69 -13.57 5.16
N LEU A 189 2.10 -14.31 4.13
CA LEU A 189 3.44 -14.91 4.05
C LEU A 189 4.56 -13.86 4.06
N MET A 190 4.47 -12.86 3.19
CA MET A 190 5.43 -11.76 3.13
C MET A 190 4.83 -10.50 2.54
N SER A 191 5.40 -9.36 2.89
CA SER A 191 5.01 -8.07 2.34
C SER A 191 6.25 -7.23 2.02
N TYR A 192 6.17 -6.47 0.94
CA TYR A 192 7.15 -5.46 0.59
C TYR A 192 6.44 -4.18 0.15
N GLY A 193 6.67 -3.10 0.86
CA GLY A 193 5.99 -1.84 0.58
C GLY A 193 6.54 -0.65 1.34
N THR A 194 5.95 0.51 1.11
CA THR A 194 6.31 1.74 1.82
C THR A 194 5.92 1.65 3.29
N SER A 195 6.80 2.12 4.18
CA SER A 195 6.49 2.28 5.60
C SER A 195 5.43 3.37 5.80
N ILE A 196 4.19 2.96 6.06
CA ILE A 196 3.09 3.90 6.37
C ILE A 196 3.35 4.64 7.68
N ALA A 197 3.99 3.98 8.64
CA ALA A 197 4.37 4.63 9.90
C ALA A 197 5.33 5.80 9.66
N GLU A 198 6.32 5.63 8.78
CA GLU A 198 7.25 6.70 8.41
C GLU A 198 6.55 7.81 7.60
N ALA A 199 5.69 7.46 6.65
CA ALA A 199 4.90 8.45 5.91
C ALA A 199 4.05 9.31 6.85
N ASN A 200 3.36 8.68 7.81
CA ASN A 200 2.57 9.39 8.82
C ASN A 200 3.43 10.27 9.75
N ARG A 201 4.63 9.80 10.12
CA ARG A 201 5.58 10.58 10.91
C ARG A 201 6.02 11.85 10.17
N LEU A 202 6.33 11.73 8.88
CA LEU A 202 6.72 12.85 8.02
C LEU A 202 5.56 13.84 7.85
N THR A 203 4.34 13.34 7.61
CA THR A 203 3.12 14.16 7.55
C THR A 203 2.92 14.94 8.86
N GLY A 204 3.06 14.27 10.01
CA GLY A 204 2.98 14.94 11.31
C GLY A 204 4.03 16.04 11.53
N ILE A 205 5.24 15.88 10.98
CA ILE A 205 6.27 16.94 10.99
C ILE A 205 5.80 18.14 10.18
N TYR A 206 5.20 17.93 9.01
CA TYR A 206 4.70 19.02 8.15
C TYR A 206 3.55 19.74 8.81
N VAL A 207 2.56 19.02 9.34
CA VAL A 207 1.47 19.62 10.14
C VAL A 207 2.06 20.51 11.24
N GLY A 208 3.04 20.00 12.01
CA GLY A 208 3.69 20.77 13.07
C GLY A 208 4.42 22.03 12.57
N ARG A 209 5.03 22.00 11.37
CA ARG A 209 5.68 23.15 10.74
C ARG A 209 4.66 24.21 10.31
N ILE A 210 3.56 23.79 9.67
CA ILE A 210 2.47 24.64 9.21
C ILE A 210 1.81 25.34 10.41
N LEU A 211 1.49 24.60 11.46
CA LEU A 211 0.93 25.15 12.69
C LEU A 211 1.86 26.16 13.39
N LYS A 212 3.18 26.08 13.16
CA LYS A 212 4.17 27.04 13.63
C LYS A 212 4.39 28.22 12.69
N GLY A 213 3.59 28.32 11.60
CA GLY A 213 3.60 29.44 10.66
C GLY A 213 4.49 29.23 9.43
N ALA A 214 4.97 28.02 9.14
CA ALA A 214 5.60 27.74 7.87
C ALA A 214 4.57 27.88 6.75
N LYS A 215 4.95 28.51 5.64
CA LYS A 215 4.06 28.68 4.49
C LYS A 215 4.08 27.42 3.62
N VAL A 216 2.91 26.91 3.27
CA VAL A 216 2.75 25.71 2.45
C VAL A 216 3.49 25.78 1.11
N PRO A 217 3.44 26.89 0.34
CA PRO A 217 4.20 27.00 -0.92
C PRO A 217 5.72 26.84 -0.76
N ASP A 218 6.27 27.06 0.44
CA ASP A 218 7.70 26.97 0.75
C ASP A 218 8.10 25.57 1.24
N LEU A 219 7.13 24.68 1.42
CA LEU A 219 7.35 23.30 1.88
C LEU A 219 7.35 22.33 0.69
N PRO A 220 8.52 21.80 0.26
CA PRO A 220 8.59 20.81 -0.82
C PRO A 220 7.77 19.56 -0.47
N VAL A 221 7.19 18.91 -1.47
CA VAL A 221 6.61 17.57 -1.26
C VAL A 221 7.73 16.60 -0.90
N MET A 222 7.63 15.97 0.27
CA MET A 222 8.57 14.92 0.67
C MET A 222 8.21 13.61 -0.01
N GLN A 223 9.24 12.85 -0.41
CA GLN A 223 9.08 11.47 -0.82
C GLN A 223 9.49 10.55 0.33
N SER A 224 8.59 9.67 0.75
CA SER A 224 8.95 8.60 1.67
C SER A 224 9.77 7.57 0.89
N THR A 225 11.01 7.37 1.31
CA THR A 225 11.95 6.41 0.70
C THR A 225 12.17 5.19 1.58
N LYS A 226 11.49 5.11 2.72
CA LYS A 226 11.59 3.95 3.59
C LYS A 226 10.62 2.87 3.13
N PHE A 227 11.17 1.74 2.72
CA PHE A 227 10.43 0.52 2.42
C PHE A 227 10.63 -0.47 3.56
N GLU A 228 9.71 -1.40 3.69
CA GLU A 228 9.74 -2.46 4.70
C GLU A 228 9.47 -3.81 4.00
N PHE A 229 10.40 -4.75 4.20
CA PHE A 229 10.24 -6.13 3.82
C PHE A 229 9.98 -6.96 5.08
N VAL A 230 8.79 -7.51 5.17
CA VAL A 230 8.37 -8.31 6.34
C VAL A 230 8.03 -9.72 5.90
N ILE A 231 8.51 -10.71 6.65
CA ILE A 231 8.24 -12.14 6.44
C ILE A 231 7.57 -12.70 7.69
N ASN A 232 6.52 -13.51 7.50
CA ASN A 232 5.87 -14.24 8.57
C ASN A 232 6.32 -15.70 8.57
N LEU A 233 7.17 -16.08 9.54
CA LEU A 233 7.70 -17.44 9.68
C LEU A 233 6.62 -18.45 10.09
N ASN A 234 5.59 -18.03 10.84
CA ASN A 234 4.50 -18.94 11.18
C ASN A 234 3.78 -19.42 9.93
N THR A 235 3.53 -18.49 9.00
CA THR A 235 2.90 -18.83 7.71
C THR A 235 3.85 -19.65 6.83
N ALA A 236 5.14 -19.32 6.79
CA ALA A 236 6.13 -20.10 6.06
C ALA A 236 6.18 -21.56 6.59
N LYS A 237 6.22 -21.74 7.91
CA LYS A 237 6.17 -23.07 8.57
C LYS A 237 4.87 -23.81 8.23
N ALA A 238 3.72 -23.12 8.26
CA ALA A 238 2.43 -23.73 7.91
C ALA A 238 2.35 -24.18 6.44
N PHE A 239 3.16 -23.58 5.58
CA PHE A 239 3.29 -23.98 4.17
C PHE A 239 4.39 -25.00 3.91
N ASP A 240 5.10 -25.46 4.95
CA ASP A 240 6.29 -26.32 4.87
C ASP A 240 7.40 -25.72 3.98
N LEU A 241 7.50 -24.37 3.98
CA LEU A 241 8.47 -23.64 3.18
C LEU A 241 9.81 -23.52 3.92
N THR A 242 10.88 -23.84 3.21
CA THR A 242 12.25 -23.48 3.62
C THR A 242 12.59 -22.16 2.96
N LEU A 243 12.72 -21.11 3.78
CA LEU A 243 13.06 -19.78 3.26
C LEU A 243 14.56 -19.71 2.91
N PRO A 244 14.93 -19.19 1.74
CA PRO A 244 16.32 -18.94 1.39
C PRO A 244 16.99 -18.01 2.41
N PRO A 245 18.22 -18.33 2.88
CA PRO A 245 18.95 -17.47 3.83
C PRO A 245 19.14 -16.04 3.35
N GLY A 246 19.30 -15.83 2.04
CA GLY A 246 19.41 -14.51 1.43
C GLY A 246 18.15 -13.67 1.61
N LEU A 247 16.97 -14.30 1.53
CA LEU A 247 15.70 -13.61 1.72
C LEU A 247 15.51 -13.16 3.18
N LEU A 248 15.89 -14.01 4.14
CA LEU A 248 15.85 -13.67 5.56
C LEU A 248 16.84 -12.56 5.92
N ALA A 249 18.01 -12.54 5.28
CA ALA A 249 19.06 -11.55 5.54
C ALA A 249 18.68 -10.13 5.10
N ILE A 250 17.77 -9.99 4.13
CA ILE A 250 17.31 -8.69 3.62
C ILE A 250 15.95 -8.27 4.19
N ALA A 251 15.31 -9.12 5.03
CA ALA A 251 14.08 -8.77 5.69
C ALA A 251 14.33 -7.72 6.79
N ASP A 252 13.54 -6.65 6.80
CA ASP A 252 13.58 -5.64 7.85
C ASP A 252 12.94 -6.16 9.15
N GLU A 253 11.98 -7.08 9.02
CA GLU A 253 11.30 -7.72 10.15
C GLU A 253 10.89 -9.15 9.81
N VAL A 254 11.02 -10.02 10.80
CA VAL A 254 10.59 -11.41 10.73
C VAL A 254 9.61 -11.67 11.88
N ILE A 255 8.37 -11.99 11.56
CA ILE A 255 7.30 -12.32 12.53
C ILE A 255 7.40 -13.81 12.88
N GLU A 256 7.56 -14.13 14.17
CA GLU A 256 7.68 -15.46 14.74
C GLU A 256 6.45 -15.86 15.55
#